data_858aff93450da7ba55db0dab2caa0827
#
_entry.id   858aff93450da7ba55db0dab2caa0827
#
_cell.length_a   1.000
_cell.length_b   1.000
_cell.length_c   1.000
_cell.angle_alpha   90.00
_cell.angle_beta   90.00
_cell.angle_gamma   90.00
#
_symmetry.space_group_name_H-M   'P 1'
#
loop_
_entity.id
_entity.type
_entity.pdbx_description
1 polymer ?
#
loop_
_entity_poly.entity_id
_entity_poly.type
_entity_poly.pdbx_seq_one_letter_code
_entity_poly.pdbx_strand_id
1 'polypeptide(L)'
;MSIGNADIERIVKAVVQSMDRNTTDKSLVVPARPASATPRMGLAPKFNAAPSSPLSMGVFASLDDAVAEADIAYRQMRSVAMRSRVVAAIRQAGEKHAQELAELAVAETGMGRVADKFVKNVSQALHTPGVECLVPTVLSGDHGLTLMENAAWGVVASVTPSTNPAATIINNAISMIAAGNTVVFAPHPAAKGVSQLAVALLNEAVVAAGGPRNVITTVVQPNIATAQALFSYPGIHLLTVTGGEAVVEEARKHTDKRLIAAGAGNPPVVVDETANLEKAGRDIVWGASFDNNIICVDEKEVIVVASVADRLKEEMKKHKAVELTADQAKRLLELVLGKVGLDNKGTVKREWVGRDASKIAAAIGLSVPSDTRLLFVETTADHPFAVTELMMPILPVIRVADVGEAIEMAVKLEGSCKHTAAMHSRNLDNLDRMANEINTSIFVKNGPCLAGLGFGGEGWTSMTITTPTGEGVTSARTFVRHRRCVLVDNFRIV
;
A
#
# COMPACT_ATOMS: atom_id res chain seq x y z
N MET A 1 -25.19 -7.58 6.91
CA MET A 1 -25.26 -6.84 8.19
C MET A 1 -24.31 -5.67 8.07
N SER A 2 -24.80 -4.46 8.23
CA SER A 2 -23.89 -3.31 8.35
C SER A 2 -23.05 -3.54 9.62
N ILE A 3 -21.75 -3.39 9.51
CA ILE A 3 -20.89 -3.29 10.68
C ILE A 3 -21.42 -2.07 11.42
N GLY A 4 -22.13 -2.30 12.54
CA GLY A 4 -22.72 -1.22 13.31
C GLY A 4 -21.61 -0.44 14.01
N ASN A 5 -21.90 0.83 14.37
CA ASN A 5 -20.97 1.65 15.16
C ASN A 5 -20.43 0.90 16.40
N ALA A 6 -21.19 -0.04 16.95
CA ALA A 6 -20.77 -0.91 18.05
C ALA A 6 -19.62 -1.88 17.69
N ASP A 7 -19.54 -2.36 16.44
CA ASP A 7 -18.46 -3.25 15.99
C ASP A 7 -17.18 -2.45 15.72
N ILE A 8 -17.33 -1.23 15.22
CA ILE A 8 -16.22 -0.27 15.06
C ILE A 8 -15.67 0.13 16.44
N GLU A 9 -16.53 0.45 17.40
CA GLU A 9 -16.11 0.72 18.78
C GLU A 9 -15.43 -0.47 19.45
N ARG A 10 -15.85 -1.69 19.14
CA ARG A 10 -15.23 -2.91 19.65
C ARG A 10 -13.83 -3.13 19.09
N ILE A 11 -13.65 -2.89 17.79
CA ILE A 11 -12.34 -2.95 17.13
C ILE A 11 -11.41 -1.86 17.68
N VAL A 12 -11.90 -0.63 17.78
CA VAL A 12 -11.16 0.49 18.36
C VAL A 12 -10.81 0.22 19.82
N LYS A 13 -11.73 -0.30 20.63
CA LYS A 13 -11.47 -0.65 22.03
C LYS A 13 -10.47 -1.80 22.20
N ALA A 14 -10.52 -2.82 21.34
CA ALA A 14 -9.56 -3.92 21.35
C ALA A 14 -8.13 -3.45 20.98
N VAL A 15 -8.04 -2.53 20.03
CA VAL A 15 -6.77 -1.91 19.60
C VAL A 15 -6.19 -1.03 20.72
N VAL A 16 -7.01 -0.17 21.34
CA VAL A 16 -6.57 0.70 22.44
C VAL A 16 -6.11 -0.13 23.65
N GLN A 17 -6.81 -1.22 24.01
CA GLN A 17 -6.40 -2.10 25.11
C GLN A 17 -5.11 -2.88 24.84
N SER A 18 -4.76 -3.13 23.57
CA SER A 18 -3.47 -3.75 23.21
C SER A 18 -2.31 -2.75 23.34
N MET A 19 -2.57 -1.47 23.16
CA MET A 19 -1.56 -0.41 23.27
C MET A 19 -1.18 -0.08 24.73
N ASP A 20 -2.12 -0.19 25.68
CA ASP A 20 -1.88 0.08 27.11
C ASP A 20 -1.01 -0.99 27.80
N ARG A 21 -0.83 -2.16 27.19
CA ARG A 21 0.01 -3.24 27.76
C ARG A 21 1.51 -3.09 27.51
N ASN A 22 1.92 -2.16 26.64
CA ASN A 22 3.33 -1.97 26.26
C ASN A 22 4.01 -0.71 26.84
N THR A 23 3.37 0.02 27.76
CA THR A 23 3.92 1.25 28.35
C THR A 23 4.35 1.07 29.81
N THR A 24 5.17 0.07 30.10
CA THR A 24 5.93 0.06 31.37
C THR A 24 7.33 -0.46 31.09
N ASP A 25 8.21 0.44 30.63
CA ASP A 25 9.61 0.31 30.99
C ASP A 25 10.28 1.68 31.16
N LYS A 26 11.09 1.76 32.21
CA LYS A 26 11.60 3.00 32.80
C LYS A 26 12.80 3.53 32.05
N SER A 27 12.79 4.81 31.77
CA SER A 27 13.84 5.62 31.19
C SER A 27 15.12 5.65 32.03
N LEU A 28 16.27 5.34 31.40
CA LEU A 28 17.58 5.77 31.82
C LEU A 28 17.94 7.08 31.11
N VAL A 29 18.07 8.15 31.88
CA VAL A 29 18.47 9.47 31.39
C VAL A 29 20.00 9.52 31.39
N VAL A 30 20.63 9.72 30.24
CA VAL A 30 22.06 10.02 30.09
C VAL A 30 22.21 11.49 29.69
N PRO A 31 23.04 12.30 30.36
CA PRO A 31 23.19 13.73 30.03
C PRO A 31 24.00 13.94 28.75
N ALA A 32 23.53 14.91 27.94
CA ALA A 32 24.12 15.27 26.67
C ALA A 32 25.47 16.01 26.82
N ARG A 33 26.46 15.60 26.03
CA ARG A 33 27.72 16.34 25.79
C ARG A 33 27.62 17.25 24.58
N PRO A 34 28.26 18.42 24.54
CA PRO A 34 28.20 19.34 23.43
C PRO A 34 28.95 18.80 22.20
N ALA A 35 28.34 18.99 21.02
CA ALA A 35 28.86 18.57 19.73
C ALA A 35 29.96 19.49 19.24
N SER A 36 31.14 18.94 18.87
CA SER A 36 32.15 19.64 18.08
C SER A 36 31.80 19.59 16.58
N ALA A 37 31.81 20.74 15.94
CA ALA A 37 31.56 20.87 14.52
C ALA A 37 32.79 20.51 13.69
N THR A 38 32.69 19.53 12.79
CA THR A 38 33.63 19.30 11.70
C THR A 38 32.95 19.59 10.36
N PRO A 39 33.57 20.32 9.43
CA PRO A 39 32.95 20.66 8.15
C PRO A 39 32.95 19.45 7.22
N ARG A 40 31.80 19.11 6.67
CA ARG A 40 31.68 18.15 5.56
C ARG A 40 31.70 18.90 4.24
N MET A 41 32.73 18.69 3.43
CA MET A 41 32.72 19.04 2.01
C MET A 41 31.81 18.03 1.27
N GLY A 42 30.60 18.46 0.91
CA GLY A 42 29.76 17.85 -0.08
C GLY A 42 29.31 18.97 -1.02
N LEU A 43 29.53 18.82 -2.32
CA LEU A 43 29.03 19.73 -3.34
C LEU A 43 27.51 19.78 -3.25
N ALA A 44 26.97 20.81 -2.61
CA ALA A 44 25.56 21.12 -2.69
C ALA A 44 25.24 21.69 -4.07
N PRO A 45 24.15 21.27 -4.73
CA PRO A 45 23.68 21.98 -5.91
C PRO A 45 23.42 23.43 -5.53
N LYS A 46 23.96 24.38 -6.30
CA LYS A 46 23.69 25.80 -6.11
C LYS A 46 22.31 26.11 -6.65
N PHE A 47 21.32 26.19 -5.77
CA PHE A 47 20.02 26.75 -6.09
C PHE A 47 20.20 28.30 -6.12
N ASN A 48 20.02 28.90 -7.28
CA ASN A 48 20.30 30.34 -7.52
C ASN A 48 19.13 31.27 -7.17
N ALA A 49 18.06 30.77 -6.51
CA ALA A 49 16.95 31.62 -6.07
C ALA A 49 16.50 31.24 -4.66
N ALA A 50 16.06 32.18 -3.86
CA ALA A 50 15.37 31.90 -2.62
C ALA A 50 14.05 31.19 -2.94
N PRO A 51 13.67 30.11 -2.22
CA PRO A 51 12.43 29.39 -2.47
C PRO A 51 11.22 30.31 -2.33
N SER A 52 10.21 30.12 -3.18
CA SER A 52 8.93 30.82 -3.06
C SER A 52 8.19 30.35 -1.81
N SER A 53 7.34 31.18 -1.22
CA SER A 53 6.49 30.77 -0.11
C SER A 53 5.52 29.70 -0.57
N PRO A 54 5.27 28.62 0.22
CA PRO A 54 4.31 27.59 -0.13
C PRO A 54 2.90 28.18 -0.23
N LEU A 55 2.13 27.75 -1.22
CA LEU A 55 0.73 28.15 -1.42
C LEU A 55 -0.18 27.62 -0.29
N SER A 56 0.17 26.47 0.24
CA SER A 56 -0.29 25.91 1.53
C SER A 56 0.89 25.12 2.11
N MET A 57 0.79 24.69 3.36
CA MET A 57 1.88 23.96 4.01
C MET A 57 2.35 22.75 3.17
N GLY A 58 3.59 22.79 2.66
CA GLY A 58 4.21 21.75 1.83
C GLY A 58 3.77 21.70 0.36
N VAL A 59 2.92 22.63 -0.13
CA VAL A 59 2.47 22.68 -1.53
C VAL A 59 3.11 23.83 -2.25
N PHE A 60 3.86 23.56 -3.34
CA PHE A 60 4.69 24.53 -4.03
C PHE A 60 4.28 24.73 -5.49
N ALA A 61 4.56 25.92 -6.03
CA ALA A 61 4.29 26.21 -7.44
C ALA A 61 5.25 25.44 -8.37
N SER A 62 6.50 25.26 -7.96
CA SER A 62 7.54 24.60 -8.74
C SER A 62 8.07 23.34 -8.04
N LEU A 63 8.62 22.43 -8.85
CA LEU A 63 9.32 21.25 -8.36
C LEU A 63 10.64 21.62 -7.66
N ASP A 64 11.33 22.63 -8.18
CA ASP A 64 12.60 23.11 -7.63
C ASP A 64 12.42 23.59 -6.18
N ASP A 65 11.38 24.38 -5.91
CA ASP A 65 11.06 24.84 -4.56
C ASP A 65 10.67 23.67 -3.64
N ALA A 66 9.85 22.73 -4.13
CA ALA A 66 9.42 21.57 -3.36
C ALA A 66 10.60 20.70 -2.93
N VAL A 67 11.57 20.46 -3.81
CA VAL A 67 12.78 19.68 -3.52
C VAL A 67 13.74 20.44 -2.63
N ALA A 68 13.95 21.75 -2.88
CA ALA A 68 14.83 22.59 -2.07
C ALA A 68 14.36 22.67 -0.61
N GLU A 69 13.07 22.91 -0.40
CA GLU A 69 12.48 22.98 0.93
C GLU A 69 12.51 21.61 1.65
N ALA A 70 12.30 20.51 0.92
CA ALA A 70 12.47 19.17 1.47
C ALA A 70 13.92 18.88 1.89
N ASP A 71 14.94 19.37 1.14
CA ASP A 71 16.36 19.24 1.53
C ASP A 71 16.69 20.08 2.76
N ILE A 72 16.16 21.30 2.87
CA ILE A 72 16.31 22.15 4.06
C ILE A 72 15.73 21.41 5.29
N ALA A 73 14.53 20.86 5.17
CA ALA A 73 13.89 20.09 6.24
C ALA A 73 14.68 18.82 6.59
N TYR A 74 15.20 18.09 5.60
CA TYR A 74 16.02 16.90 5.80
C TYR A 74 17.23 17.16 6.69
N ARG A 75 17.92 18.28 6.50
CA ARG A 75 19.10 18.64 7.30
C ARG A 75 18.78 18.82 8.77
N GLN A 76 17.52 19.07 9.13
CA GLN A 76 17.03 19.26 10.49
C GLN A 76 16.52 17.96 11.12
N MET A 77 16.22 16.91 10.32
CA MET A 77 15.60 15.65 10.76
C MET A 77 16.58 14.61 11.34
N ARG A 78 17.60 15.02 12.07
CA ARG A 78 18.68 14.13 12.54
C ARG A 78 18.37 13.36 13.81
N SER A 79 17.52 13.89 14.69
CA SER A 79 17.22 13.28 15.99
C SER A 79 16.17 12.18 15.89
N VAL A 80 16.46 10.99 16.41
CA VAL A 80 15.50 9.88 16.52
C VAL A 80 14.30 10.28 17.38
N ALA A 81 14.54 10.96 18.51
CA ALA A 81 13.48 11.46 19.38
C ALA A 81 12.55 12.46 18.67
N MET A 82 13.11 13.35 17.82
CA MET A 82 12.27 14.23 16.98
C MET A 82 11.46 13.42 16.00
N ARG A 83 12.05 12.46 15.28
CA ARG A 83 11.33 11.59 14.33
C ARG A 83 10.18 10.82 15.00
N SER A 84 10.41 10.31 16.23
CA SER A 84 9.36 9.63 17.00
C SER A 84 8.17 10.55 17.29
N ARG A 85 8.41 11.80 17.73
CA ARG A 85 7.34 12.78 17.99
C ARG A 85 6.60 13.16 16.70
N VAL A 86 7.34 13.40 15.63
CA VAL A 86 6.79 13.79 14.33
C VAL A 86 5.93 12.66 13.74
N VAL A 87 6.41 11.41 13.79
CA VAL A 87 5.64 10.24 13.33
C VAL A 87 4.37 10.06 14.15
N ALA A 88 4.43 10.24 15.49
CA ALA A 88 3.24 10.18 16.33
C ALA A 88 2.22 11.26 15.94
N ALA A 89 2.68 12.48 15.64
CA ALA A 89 1.80 13.56 15.19
C ALA A 89 1.18 13.27 13.80
N ILE A 90 1.94 12.70 12.88
CA ILE A 90 1.42 12.27 11.56
C ILE A 90 0.34 11.19 11.73
N ARG A 91 0.56 10.20 12.61
CA ARG A 91 -0.44 9.16 12.92
C ARG A 91 -1.74 9.79 13.45
N GLN A 92 -1.65 10.68 14.43
CA GLN A 92 -2.82 11.38 14.99
C GLN A 92 -3.55 12.23 13.93
N ALA A 93 -2.83 12.95 13.09
CA ALA A 93 -3.42 13.75 12.02
C ALA A 93 -4.08 12.85 10.96
N GLY A 94 -3.43 11.77 10.56
CA GLY A 94 -3.96 10.79 9.60
C GLY A 94 -5.26 10.15 10.09
N GLU A 95 -5.34 9.78 11.37
CA GLU A 95 -6.55 9.25 12.00
C GLU A 95 -7.63 10.33 12.10
N LYS A 96 -7.32 11.52 12.63
CA LYS A 96 -8.25 12.63 12.82
C LYS A 96 -8.92 13.07 11.53
N HIS A 97 -8.18 13.13 10.44
CA HIS A 97 -8.66 13.61 9.13
C HIS A 97 -9.03 12.47 8.17
N ALA A 98 -9.09 11.21 8.67
CA ALA A 98 -9.34 10.03 7.83
C ALA A 98 -10.67 10.12 7.07
N GLN A 99 -11.73 10.62 7.69
CA GLN A 99 -13.06 10.77 7.09
C GLN A 99 -13.06 11.85 5.99
N GLU A 100 -12.56 13.04 6.28
CA GLU A 100 -12.46 14.15 5.34
C GLU A 100 -11.66 13.76 4.08
N LEU A 101 -10.53 13.10 4.28
CA LEU A 101 -9.70 12.62 3.18
C LEU A 101 -10.37 11.50 2.37
N ALA A 102 -11.19 10.65 3.01
CA ALA A 102 -11.94 9.61 2.32
C ALA A 102 -13.06 10.20 1.44
N GLU A 103 -13.80 11.15 1.98
CA GLU A 103 -14.88 11.85 1.26
C GLU A 103 -14.33 12.61 0.05
N LEU A 104 -13.26 13.39 0.25
CA LEU A 104 -12.62 14.14 -0.83
C LEU A 104 -12.04 13.21 -1.90
N ALA A 105 -11.41 12.09 -1.51
CA ALA A 105 -10.86 11.11 -2.46
C ALA A 105 -11.95 10.51 -3.35
N VAL A 106 -13.10 10.14 -2.80
CA VAL A 106 -14.22 9.62 -3.60
C VAL A 106 -14.85 10.71 -4.47
N ALA A 107 -15.03 11.91 -3.93
CA ALA A 107 -15.58 13.04 -4.68
C ALA A 107 -14.71 13.44 -5.89
N GLU A 108 -13.38 13.47 -5.70
CA GLU A 108 -12.43 13.88 -6.74
C GLU A 108 -12.19 12.79 -7.78
N THR A 109 -12.01 11.54 -7.35
CA THR A 109 -11.64 10.43 -8.26
C THR A 109 -12.85 9.67 -8.80
N GLY A 110 -13.95 9.69 -8.08
CA GLY A 110 -15.12 8.86 -8.32
C GLY A 110 -14.90 7.37 -8.07
N MET A 111 -13.80 6.99 -7.40
CA MET A 111 -13.37 5.60 -7.19
C MET A 111 -13.55 5.18 -5.74
N GLY A 112 -14.04 3.96 -5.54
CA GLY A 112 -14.13 3.32 -4.25
C GLY A 112 -15.30 3.80 -3.40
N ARG A 113 -15.22 3.54 -2.09
CA ARG A 113 -16.26 3.81 -1.10
C ARG A 113 -15.70 4.63 0.06
N VAL A 114 -16.42 5.65 0.49
CA VAL A 114 -15.99 6.51 1.61
C VAL A 114 -15.69 5.70 2.87
N ALA A 115 -16.59 4.78 3.25
CA ALA A 115 -16.39 3.96 4.46
C ALA A 115 -15.13 3.07 4.38
N ASP A 116 -14.86 2.47 3.22
CA ASP A 116 -13.70 1.60 3.03
C ASP A 116 -12.40 2.44 2.95
N LYS A 117 -12.44 3.64 2.32
CA LYS A 117 -11.30 4.57 2.33
C LYS A 117 -11.00 5.14 3.71
N PHE A 118 -12.03 5.42 4.51
CA PHE A 118 -11.86 5.79 5.91
C PHE A 118 -11.08 4.72 6.67
N VAL A 119 -11.52 3.46 6.58
CA VAL A 119 -10.84 2.32 7.22
C VAL A 119 -9.39 2.20 6.74
N LYS A 120 -9.13 2.39 5.44
CA LYS A 120 -7.77 2.40 4.91
C LYS A 120 -6.91 3.51 5.51
N ASN A 121 -7.41 4.74 5.54
CA ASN A 121 -6.67 5.88 6.06
C ASN A 121 -6.31 5.68 7.53
N VAL A 122 -7.28 5.23 8.35
CA VAL A 122 -7.06 4.90 9.77
C VAL A 122 -6.03 3.78 9.92
N SER A 123 -6.16 2.70 9.15
CA SER A 123 -5.21 1.59 9.20
C SER A 123 -3.80 2.04 8.86
N GLN A 124 -3.62 2.86 7.81
CA GLN A 124 -2.29 3.37 7.47
C GLN A 124 -1.73 4.30 8.54
N ALA A 125 -2.56 5.10 9.18
CA ALA A 125 -2.11 5.96 10.29
C ALA A 125 -1.65 5.16 11.51
N LEU A 126 -2.39 4.13 11.90
CA LEU A 126 -2.15 3.39 13.15
C LEU A 126 -1.20 2.21 13.01
N HIS A 127 -1.20 1.51 11.87
CA HIS A 127 -0.48 0.24 11.70
C HIS A 127 0.75 0.32 10.78
N THR A 128 1.10 1.49 10.24
CA THR A 128 2.39 1.68 9.55
C THR A 128 3.52 1.72 10.58
N PRO A 129 4.56 0.85 10.47
CA PRO A 129 5.70 0.89 11.38
C PRO A 129 6.49 2.20 11.28
N GLY A 130 6.82 2.77 12.43
CA GLY A 130 7.62 3.98 12.55
C GLY A 130 9.07 3.70 12.93
N VAL A 131 9.62 4.56 13.79
CA VAL A 131 11.03 4.46 14.24
C VAL A 131 11.30 3.22 15.09
N GLU A 132 10.27 2.66 15.71
CA GLU A 132 10.34 1.47 16.56
C GLU A 132 10.84 0.23 15.82
N CYS A 133 10.67 0.15 14.50
CA CYS A 133 11.17 -0.98 13.71
C CYS A 133 12.64 -0.82 13.27
N LEU A 134 13.28 0.32 13.52
CA LEU A 134 14.65 0.62 13.10
C LEU A 134 15.68 0.31 14.21
N VAL A 135 15.80 -0.96 14.56
CA VAL A 135 16.71 -1.42 15.62
C VAL A 135 18.14 -1.53 15.07
N PRO A 136 19.15 -0.92 15.71
CA PRO A 136 20.56 -1.12 15.36
C PRO A 136 21.01 -2.53 15.72
N THR A 137 22.02 -3.04 15.02
CA THR A 137 22.64 -4.33 15.33
C THR A 137 24.08 -4.11 15.78
N VAL A 138 24.47 -4.79 16.85
CA VAL A 138 25.82 -4.73 17.41
C VAL A 138 26.45 -6.11 17.35
N LEU A 139 27.67 -6.19 16.83
CA LEU A 139 28.54 -7.36 16.89
C LEU A 139 29.76 -7.01 17.71
N SER A 140 30.06 -7.79 18.74
CA SER A 140 31.26 -7.61 19.54
C SER A 140 32.07 -8.90 19.64
N GLY A 141 33.38 -8.77 19.74
CA GLY A 141 34.31 -9.90 19.82
C GLY A 141 35.69 -9.45 20.27
N ASP A 142 36.68 -10.36 20.27
CA ASP A 142 38.06 -10.09 20.74
C ASP A 142 38.75 -8.99 19.93
N HIS A 143 38.29 -8.72 18.73
CA HIS A 143 38.86 -7.70 17.84
C HIS A 143 38.05 -6.39 17.83
N GLY A 144 37.16 -6.16 18.80
CA GLY A 144 36.43 -4.91 18.96
C GLY A 144 34.92 -5.00 18.77
N LEU A 145 34.33 -3.95 18.22
CA LEU A 145 32.88 -3.80 18.08
C LEU A 145 32.50 -3.27 16.69
N THR A 146 31.47 -3.82 16.12
CA THR A 146 30.83 -3.27 14.92
C THR A 146 29.40 -2.87 15.25
N LEU A 147 29.07 -1.59 15.06
CA LEU A 147 27.71 -1.06 15.12
C LEU A 147 27.16 -0.90 13.70
N MET A 148 26.02 -1.53 13.42
CA MET A 148 25.26 -1.33 12.17
C MET A 148 24.03 -0.49 12.46
N GLU A 149 23.91 0.66 11.81
CA GLU A 149 22.81 1.59 11.99
C GLU A 149 22.07 1.85 10.68
N ASN A 150 20.80 2.22 10.83
CA ASN A 150 19.90 2.61 9.75
C ASN A 150 20.07 4.10 9.46
N ALA A 151 20.58 4.44 8.28
CA ALA A 151 20.80 5.82 7.85
C ALA A 151 19.81 6.23 6.77
N ALA A 152 19.39 7.49 6.79
CA ALA A 152 18.55 8.06 5.76
C ALA A 152 19.25 8.14 4.38
N TRP A 153 18.47 8.13 3.32
CA TRP A 153 18.91 8.46 1.96
C TRP A 153 19.03 9.97 1.77
N GLY A 154 18.05 10.72 2.25
CA GLY A 154 17.91 12.16 2.04
C GLY A 154 16.51 12.56 1.60
N VAL A 155 16.37 13.29 0.51
CA VAL A 155 15.08 13.57 -0.10
C VAL A 155 14.66 12.38 -0.97
N VAL A 156 13.46 11.85 -0.74
CA VAL A 156 12.86 10.75 -1.48
C VAL A 156 11.75 11.29 -2.38
N ALA A 157 11.69 10.87 -3.64
CA ALA A 157 10.52 11.11 -4.48
C ALA A 157 9.55 9.94 -4.36
N SER A 158 8.25 10.22 -4.24
CA SER A 158 7.20 9.21 -4.14
C SER A 158 6.07 9.49 -5.13
N VAL A 159 5.99 8.68 -6.19
CA VAL A 159 4.86 8.69 -7.13
C VAL A 159 3.72 7.90 -6.51
N THR A 160 2.51 8.50 -6.46
CA THR A 160 1.34 7.90 -5.81
C THR A 160 0.15 7.75 -6.75
N PRO A 161 -0.67 6.68 -6.59
CA PRO A 161 -1.78 6.38 -7.49
C PRO A 161 -3.04 7.21 -7.16
N SER A 162 -4.00 7.21 -8.09
CA SER A 162 -5.33 7.80 -7.84
C SER A 162 -6.28 6.90 -7.05
N THR A 163 -5.98 5.61 -6.93
CA THR A 163 -6.84 4.63 -6.25
C THR A 163 -6.80 4.76 -4.72
N ASN A 164 -5.61 5.04 -4.18
CA ASN A 164 -5.38 5.11 -2.73
C ASN A 164 -4.59 6.36 -2.34
N PRO A 165 -5.02 7.59 -2.72
CA PRO A 165 -4.16 8.77 -2.65
C PRO A 165 -3.77 9.13 -1.22
N ALA A 166 -4.72 9.37 -0.32
CA ALA A 166 -4.44 9.75 1.07
C ALA A 166 -3.76 8.64 1.86
N ALA A 167 -4.25 7.40 1.74
CA ALA A 167 -3.69 6.24 2.42
C ALA A 167 -2.20 6.03 2.06
N THR A 168 -1.83 6.17 0.78
CA THR A 168 -0.44 6.05 0.32
C THR A 168 0.43 7.19 0.87
N ILE A 169 -0.08 8.42 0.91
CA ILE A 169 0.65 9.57 1.46
C ILE A 169 0.90 9.38 2.96
N ILE A 170 -0.12 8.98 3.74
CA ILE A 170 0.02 8.71 5.18
C ILE A 170 1.05 7.62 5.42
N ASN A 171 0.93 6.48 4.75
CA ASN A 171 1.84 5.34 4.88
C ASN A 171 3.29 5.70 4.55
N ASN A 172 3.52 6.26 3.36
CA ASN A 172 4.86 6.59 2.90
C ASN A 172 5.47 7.74 3.72
N ALA A 173 4.69 8.73 4.16
CA ALA A 173 5.17 9.78 5.05
C ALA A 173 5.67 9.19 6.37
N ILE A 174 4.89 8.34 7.04
CA ILE A 174 5.31 7.67 8.29
C ILE A 174 6.60 6.88 8.07
N SER A 175 6.64 6.01 7.05
CA SER A 175 7.78 5.12 6.77
C SER A 175 9.05 5.89 6.42
N MET A 176 8.95 6.91 5.53
CA MET A 176 10.10 7.67 5.05
C MET A 176 10.64 8.62 6.12
N ILE A 177 9.77 9.29 6.88
CA ILE A 177 10.17 10.20 7.96
C ILE A 177 10.75 9.43 9.13
N ALA A 178 10.18 8.28 9.50
CA ALA A 178 10.76 7.39 10.51
C ALA A 178 12.20 6.99 10.14
N ALA A 179 12.44 6.68 8.87
CA ALA A 179 13.77 6.39 8.33
C ALA A 179 14.72 7.61 8.31
N GLY A 180 14.21 8.81 8.59
CA GLY A 180 14.98 10.06 8.61
C GLY A 180 15.06 10.77 7.27
N ASN A 181 14.26 10.38 6.30
CA ASN A 181 14.14 11.07 5.01
C ASN A 181 13.10 12.18 5.07
N THR A 182 13.09 13.03 4.05
CA THR A 182 11.98 13.87 3.65
C THR A 182 11.41 13.36 2.33
N VAL A 183 10.20 13.76 1.98
CA VAL A 183 9.53 13.20 0.80
C VAL A 183 8.90 14.28 -0.07
N VAL A 184 9.10 14.15 -1.38
CA VAL A 184 8.41 14.91 -2.42
C VAL A 184 7.41 14.00 -3.10
N PHE A 185 6.13 14.22 -2.90
CA PHE A 185 5.08 13.46 -3.53
C PHE A 185 4.78 13.96 -4.94
N ALA A 186 4.64 13.02 -5.88
CA ALA A 186 4.12 13.24 -7.22
C ALA A 186 2.79 12.48 -7.36
N PRO A 187 1.67 13.08 -6.90
CA PRO A 187 0.38 12.41 -6.95
C PRO A 187 -0.15 12.34 -8.38
N HIS A 188 -0.99 11.33 -8.62
CA HIS A 188 -1.72 11.21 -9.87
C HIS A 188 -2.60 12.46 -10.06
N PRO A 189 -2.63 13.09 -11.27
CA PRO A 189 -3.39 14.31 -11.52
C PRO A 189 -4.88 14.26 -11.14
N ALA A 190 -5.51 13.08 -11.27
CA ALA A 190 -6.92 12.87 -10.91
C ALA A 190 -7.17 12.80 -9.39
N ALA A 191 -6.14 12.90 -8.55
CA ALA A 191 -6.24 12.86 -7.08
C ALA A 191 -5.39 13.97 -6.45
N LYS A 192 -5.18 15.08 -7.18
CA LYS A 192 -4.28 16.16 -6.74
C LYS A 192 -4.81 16.88 -5.50
N GLY A 193 -6.09 17.16 -5.43
CA GLY A 193 -6.70 17.93 -4.35
C GLY A 193 -6.62 17.20 -3.01
N VAL A 194 -7.04 15.95 -2.97
CA VAL A 194 -6.95 15.12 -1.77
C VAL A 194 -5.48 14.90 -1.34
N SER A 195 -4.58 14.77 -2.30
CA SER A 195 -3.15 14.60 -2.02
C SER A 195 -2.52 15.86 -1.42
N GLN A 196 -2.85 17.02 -1.96
CA GLN A 196 -2.39 18.31 -1.43
C GLN A 196 -2.93 18.59 -0.04
N LEU A 197 -4.21 18.27 0.21
CA LEU A 197 -4.81 18.38 1.53
C LEU A 197 -4.09 17.48 2.54
N ALA A 198 -3.86 16.22 2.19
CA ALA A 198 -3.12 15.30 3.04
C ALA A 198 -1.71 15.83 3.37
N VAL A 199 -0.96 16.30 2.37
CA VAL A 199 0.37 16.91 2.57
C VAL A 199 0.30 18.08 3.54
N ALA A 200 -0.67 18.99 3.38
CA ALA A 200 -0.83 20.16 4.22
C ALA A 200 -1.14 19.80 5.68
N LEU A 201 -2.14 18.94 5.90
CA LEU A 201 -2.56 18.51 7.23
C LEU A 201 -1.45 17.77 7.99
N LEU A 202 -0.71 16.90 7.31
CA LEU A 202 0.40 16.18 7.93
C LEU A 202 1.57 17.12 8.28
N ASN A 203 1.91 18.09 7.43
CA ASN A 203 2.94 19.09 7.76
C ASN A 203 2.53 20.00 8.92
N GLU A 204 1.26 20.41 9.00
CA GLU A 204 0.75 21.18 10.15
C GLU A 204 0.95 20.43 11.45
N ALA A 205 0.63 19.13 11.46
CA ALA A 205 0.86 18.28 12.63
C ALA A 205 2.34 18.13 12.97
N VAL A 206 3.21 17.98 11.96
CA VAL A 206 4.67 17.94 12.14
C VAL A 206 5.18 19.19 12.81
N VAL A 207 4.79 20.36 12.33
CA VAL A 207 5.21 21.66 12.89
C VAL A 207 4.68 21.83 14.32
N ALA A 208 3.42 21.50 14.56
CA ALA A 208 2.83 21.54 15.91
C ALA A 208 3.57 20.65 16.91
N ALA A 209 4.14 19.53 16.46
CA ALA A 209 4.98 18.64 17.28
C ALA A 209 6.44 19.11 17.43
N GLY A 210 6.81 20.30 16.91
CA GLY A 210 8.15 20.85 16.96
C GLY A 210 9.09 20.24 15.92
N GLY A 211 8.55 19.67 14.83
CA GLY A 211 9.30 19.21 13.68
C GLY A 211 9.58 20.33 12.66
N PRO A 212 10.47 20.08 11.69
CA PRO A 212 10.74 21.04 10.63
C PRO A 212 9.53 21.23 9.72
N ARG A 213 9.42 22.42 9.12
CA ARG A 213 8.45 22.68 8.05
C ARG A 213 8.85 21.89 6.79
N ASN A 214 7.86 21.52 5.99
CA ASN A 214 8.08 20.98 4.63
C ASN A 214 8.86 19.65 4.59
N VAL A 215 8.71 18.80 5.61
CA VAL A 215 9.24 17.43 5.57
C VAL A 215 8.52 16.56 4.55
N ILE A 216 7.30 16.97 4.17
CA ILE A 216 6.44 16.36 3.15
C ILE A 216 6.08 17.46 2.16
N THR A 217 6.43 17.30 0.89
CA THR A 217 6.16 18.31 -0.12
C THR A 217 5.47 17.73 -1.35
N THR A 218 4.81 18.61 -2.11
CA THR A 218 4.21 18.31 -3.41
C THR A 218 4.08 19.60 -4.23
N VAL A 219 3.62 19.48 -5.48
CA VAL A 219 3.38 20.63 -6.36
C VAL A 219 1.89 20.90 -6.60
N VAL A 220 1.55 22.14 -6.90
CA VAL A 220 0.16 22.58 -7.18
C VAL A 220 -0.41 21.93 -8.43
N GLN A 221 0.42 21.70 -9.46
CA GLN A 221 -0.01 21.10 -10.72
C GLN A 221 0.81 19.84 -11.03
N PRO A 222 0.53 18.72 -10.33
CA PRO A 222 1.16 17.44 -10.65
C PRO A 222 0.67 16.96 -12.02
N ASN A 223 1.63 16.51 -12.83
CA ASN A 223 1.37 15.94 -14.15
C ASN A 223 2.46 14.90 -14.50
N ILE A 224 2.33 14.26 -15.64
CA ILE A 224 3.29 13.24 -16.09
C ILE A 224 4.70 13.82 -16.20
N ALA A 225 4.86 15.02 -16.73
CA ALA A 225 6.18 15.65 -16.90
C ALA A 225 6.85 15.95 -15.55
N THR A 226 6.09 16.40 -14.54
CA THR A 226 6.64 16.62 -13.19
C THR A 226 7.04 15.32 -12.51
N ALA A 227 6.29 14.21 -12.72
CA ALA A 227 6.66 12.90 -12.21
C ALA A 227 7.93 12.36 -12.90
N GLN A 228 8.02 12.47 -14.22
CA GLN A 228 9.21 12.07 -14.99
C GLN A 228 10.45 12.89 -14.61
N ALA A 229 10.30 14.21 -14.40
CA ALA A 229 11.39 15.05 -13.94
C ALA A 229 11.99 14.58 -12.61
N LEU A 230 11.16 14.06 -11.67
CA LEU A 230 11.64 13.50 -10.40
C LEU A 230 12.52 12.25 -10.57
N PHE A 231 12.34 11.46 -11.64
CA PHE A 231 13.10 10.23 -11.83
C PHE A 231 14.61 10.45 -11.92
N SER A 232 15.03 11.56 -12.52
CA SER A 232 16.44 11.93 -12.67
C SER A 232 16.82 13.21 -11.90
N TYR A 233 15.91 13.80 -11.13
CA TYR A 233 16.14 15.09 -10.45
C TYR A 233 17.36 15.04 -9.51
N PRO A 234 18.36 15.93 -9.62
CA PRO A 234 19.63 15.83 -8.90
C PRO A 234 19.49 15.85 -7.36
N GLY A 235 18.48 16.54 -6.82
CA GLY A 235 18.20 16.64 -5.39
C GLY A 235 17.47 15.43 -4.79
N ILE A 236 17.04 14.48 -5.62
CA ILE A 236 16.38 13.23 -5.18
C ILE A 236 17.41 12.12 -5.04
N HIS A 237 17.38 11.37 -3.93
CA HIS A 237 18.35 10.33 -3.60
C HIS A 237 17.77 8.91 -3.64
N LEU A 238 16.45 8.78 -3.59
CA LEU A 238 15.71 7.51 -3.66
C LEU A 238 14.38 7.77 -4.38
N LEU A 239 13.99 6.88 -5.27
CA LEU A 239 12.72 6.94 -5.98
C LEU A 239 11.81 5.82 -5.51
N THR A 240 10.58 6.16 -5.14
CA THR A 240 9.52 5.21 -4.83
C THR A 240 8.37 5.40 -5.81
N VAL A 241 7.94 4.33 -6.46
CA VAL A 241 6.84 4.38 -7.43
C VAL A 241 5.75 3.40 -7.00
N THR A 242 4.54 3.92 -6.82
CA THR A 242 3.34 3.11 -6.59
C THR A 242 2.36 3.38 -7.72
N GLY A 243 2.18 2.40 -8.61
CA GLY A 243 1.34 2.56 -9.79
C GLY A 243 1.34 1.34 -10.69
N GLY A 244 0.63 1.42 -11.81
CA GLY A 244 0.59 0.35 -12.81
C GLY A 244 1.95 0.10 -13.48
N GLU A 245 2.08 -1.05 -14.13
CA GLU A 245 3.31 -1.54 -14.76
C GLU A 245 3.98 -0.49 -15.67
N ALA A 246 3.20 0.22 -16.48
CA ALA A 246 3.74 1.25 -17.38
C ALA A 246 4.49 2.37 -16.66
N VAL A 247 4.04 2.79 -15.48
CA VAL A 247 4.71 3.84 -14.68
C VAL A 247 6.01 3.32 -14.08
N VAL A 248 6.02 2.06 -13.64
CA VAL A 248 7.22 1.40 -13.10
C VAL A 248 8.28 1.25 -14.20
N GLU A 249 7.89 0.79 -15.39
CA GLU A 249 8.80 0.64 -16.53
C GLU A 249 9.35 2.00 -17.02
N GLU A 250 8.52 3.04 -17.01
CA GLU A 250 8.96 4.39 -17.34
C GLU A 250 9.99 4.90 -16.33
N ALA A 251 9.76 4.67 -15.03
CA ALA A 251 10.72 5.01 -13.99
C ALA A 251 12.04 4.25 -14.15
N ARG A 252 12.00 2.95 -14.44
CA ARG A 252 13.21 2.13 -14.68
C ARG A 252 14.06 2.64 -15.81
N LYS A 253 13.43 3.12 -16.90
CA LYS A 253 14.15 3.61 -18.08
C LYS A 253 14.82 4.98 -17.85
N HIS A 254 14.31 5.78 -16.93
CA HIS A 254 14.71 7.18 -16.77
C HIS A 254 15.39 7.50 -15.44
N THR A 255 15.61 6.51 -14.55
CA THR A 255 16.31 6.76 -13.28
C THR A 255 17.65 6.03 -13.20
N ASP A 256 18.65 6.73 -12.66
CA ASP A 256 19.95 6.18 -12.23
C ASP A 256 19.97 5.93 -10.70
N LYS A 257 18.87 6.24 -10.02
CA LYS A 257 18.75 6.15 -8.56
C LYS A 257 18.25 4.77 -8.14
N ARG A 258 18.44 4.47 -6.87
CA ARG A 258 17.73 3.32 -6.30
C ARG A 258 16.23 3.52 -6.46
N LEU A 259 15.59 2.54 -7.10
CA LEU A 259 14.15 2.47 -7.32
C LEU A 259 13.54 1.42 -6.37
N ILE A 260 12.45 1.79 -5.71
CA ILE A 260 11.55 0.93 -4.95
C ILE A 260 10.20 1.02 -5.64
N ALA A 261 9.77 -0.07 -6.28
CA ALA A 261 8.60 -0.05 -7.16
C ALA A 261 7.52 -1.04 -6.73
N ALA A 262 6.30 -0.52 -6.57
CA ALA A 262 5.07 -1.29 -6.40
C ALA A 262 4.32 -1.32 -7.74
N GLY A 263 4.12 -2.52 -8.28
CA GLY A 263 3.48 -2.76 -9.57
C GLY A 263 2.04 -3.26 -9.45
N ALA A 264 1.55 -3.79 -10.56
CA ALA A 264 0.26 -4.46 -10.64
C ALA A 264 0.26 -5.80 -9.90
N GLY A 265 -0.92 -6.29 -9.54
CA GLY A 265 -1.14 -7.62 -8.98
C GLY A 265 -2.39 -8.27 -9.56
N ASN A 266 -2.37 -9.59 -9.67
CA ASN A 266 -3.54 -10.40 -10.02
C ASN A 266 -3.70 -11.51 -8.98
N PRO A 267 -4.17 -11.20 -7.76
CA PRO A 267 -4.19 -12.15 -6.63
C PRO A 267 -5.21 -13.28 -6.79
N PRO A 268 -4.78 -14.53 -7.00
CA PRO A 268 -5.66 -15.68 -7.05
C PRO A 268 -6.01 -16.19 -5.64
N VAL A 269 -7.22 -16.74 -5.51
CA VAL A 269 -7.66 -17.46 -4.32
C VAL A 269 -8.00 -18.90 -4.68
N VAL A 270 -7.34 -19.85 -4.03
CA VAL A 270 -7.66 -21.27 -4.16
C VAL A 270 -8.58 -21.71 -3.05
N VAL A 271 -9.62 -22.49 -3.39
CA VAL A 271 -10.53 -23.12 -2.42
C VAL A 271 -10.58 -24.62 -2.70
N ASP A 272 -10.03 -25.42 -1.79
CA ASP A 272 -10.10 -26.88 -1.90
C ASP A 272 -11.31 -27.50 -1.18
N GLU A 273 -11.48 -28.81 -1.32
CA GLU A 273 -12.58 -29.57 -0.76
C GLU A 273 -12.59 -29.63 0.78
N THR A 274 -11.47 -29.29 1.43
CA THR A 274 -11.32 -29.30 2.89
C THR A 274 -11.67 -27.96 3.53
N ALA A 275 -11.87 -26.92 2.72
CA ALA A 275 -12.09 -25.55 3.18
C ALA A 275 -13.34 -25.39 4.06
N ASN A 276 -13.30 -24.43 4.96
CA ASN A 276 -14.52 -23.92 5.59
C ASN A 276 -15.22 -22.98 4.62
N LEU A 277 -16.20 -23.48 3.89
CA LEU A 277 -16.85 -22.76 2.80
C LEU A 277 -17.63 -21.52 3.25
N GLU A 278 -18.25 -21.57 4.44
CA GLU A 278 -18.93 -20.39 5.01
C GLU A 278 -17.95 -19.25 5.24
N LYS A 279 -16.80 -19.58 5.87
CA LYS A 279 -15.73 -18.61 6.08
C LYS A 279 -15.12 -18.14 4.76
N ALA A 280 -14.85 -19.07 3.84
CA ALA A 280 -14.25 -18.75 2.53
C ALA A 280 -15.17 -17.81 1.72
N GLY A 281 -16.47 -18.12 1.63
CA GLY A 281 -17.43 -17.27 0.91
C GLY A 281 -17.52 -15.86 1.48
N ARG A 282 -17.54 -15.72 2.81
CA ARG A 282 -17.52 -14.42 3.48
C ARG A 282 -16.22 -13.65 3.19
N ASP A 283 -15.08 -14.27 3.38
CA ASP A 283 -13.77 -13.64 3.30
C ASP A 283 -13.46 -13.23 1.84
N ILE A 284 -13.78 -14.08 0.87
CA ILE A 284 -13.62 -13.79 -0.56
C ILE A 284 -14.48 -12.59 -0.97
N VAL A 285 -15.77 -12.56 -0.58
CA VAL A 285 -16.64 -11.43 -0.92
C VAL A 285 -16.15 -10.14 -0.27
N TRP A 286 -15.69 -10.21 0.97
CA TRP A 286 -15.14 -9.05 1.65
C TRP A 286 -13.88 -8.53 0.93
N GLY A 287 -12.90 -9.39 0.69
CA GLY A 287 -11.65 -9.00 0.06
C GLY A 287 -11.85 -8.53 -1.38
N ALA A 288 -12.57 -9.29 -2.21
CA ALA A 288 -12.82 -8.93 -3.61
C ALA A 288 -13.72 -7.70 -3.80
N SER A 289 -14.37 -7.19 -2.75
CA SER A 289 -15.26 -6.02 -2.83
C SER A 289 -14.83 -4.83 -1.98
N PHE A 290 -13.76 -4.97 -1.22
CA PHE A 290 -13.26 -3.87 -0.38
C PHE A 290 -12.83 -2.70 -1.26
N ASP A 291 -13.31 -1.51 -0.91
CA ASP A 291 -13.13 -0.29 -1.69
C ASP A 291 -13.36 -0.47 -3.21
N ASN A 292 -14.35 -1.30 -3.57
CA ASN A 292 -14.66 -1.67 -4.95
C ASN A 292 -13.50 -2.32 -5.71
N ASN A 293 -12.68 -3.13 -5.02
CA ASN A 293 -11.58 -3.90 -5.58
C ASN A 293 -10.43 -3.06 -6.17
N ILE A 294 -10.16 -1.87 -5.60
CA ILE A 294 -9.09 -0.99 -6.11
C ILE A 294 -7.79 -1.03 -5.30
N ILE A 295 -7.63 -2.02 -4.42
CA ILE A 295 -6.34 -2.33 -3.84
C ILE A 295 -5.70 -3.48 -4.61
N CYS A 296 -4.40 -3.40 -4.85
CA CYS A 296 -3.66 -4.42 -5.60
C CYS A 296 -3.61 -5.81 -4.91
N VAL A 297 -3.89 -5.89 -3.61
CA VAL A 297 -3.99 -7.16 -2.87
C VAL A 297 -5.37 -7.80 -2.93
N ASP A 298 -6.42 -7.06 -3.34
CA ASP A 298 -7.78 -7.60 -3.38
C ASP A 298 -7.86 -8.79 -4.33
N GLU A 299 -8.67 -9.78 -3.98
CA GLU A 299 -8.89 -11.00 -4.79
C GLU A 299 -9.35 -10.63 -6.20
N LYS A 300 -8.70 -11.18 -7.22
CA LYS A 300 -9.02 -10.94 -8.64
C LYS A 300 -9.68 -12.14 -9.30
N GLU A 301 -9.40 -13.35 -8.85
CA GLU A 301 -10.05 -14.59 -9.30
C GLU A 301 -10.12 -15.62 -8.18
N VAL A 302 -11.13 -16.50 -8.27
CA VAL A 302 -11.28 -17.67 -7.40
C VAL A 302 -11.16 -18.94 -8.22
N ILE A 303 -10.27 -19.83 -7.79
CA ILE A 303 -10.07 -21.15 -8.38
C ILE A 303 -10.55 -22.17 -7.36
N VAL A 304 -11.61 -22.90 -7.70
CA VAL A 304 -12.30 -23.76 -6.74
C VAL A 304 -12.44 -25.19 -7.25
N VAL A 305 -12.18 -26.17 -6.37
CA VAL A 305 -12.37 -27.58 -6.69
C VAL A 305 -13.85 -27.88 -6.93
N ALA A 306 -14.16 -28.60 -8.00
CA ALA A 306 -15.51 -28.84 -8.51
C ALA A 306 -16.49 -29.39 -7.45
N SER A 307 -16.02 -30.24 -6.55
CA SER A 307 -16.85 -30.85 -5.51
C SER A 307 -17.46 -29.84 -4.51
N VAL A 308 -16.88 -28.66 -4.39
CA VAL A 308 -17.32 -27.62 -3.44
C VAL A 308 -17.72 -26.31 -4.09
N ALA A 309 -17.57 -26.19 -5.42
CA ALA A 309 -17.78 -24.94 -6.15
C ALA A 309 -19.19 -24.36 -5.98
N ASP A 310 -20.24 -25.18 -6.13
CA ASP A 310 -21.62 -24.68 -6.01
C ASP A 310 -21.96 -24.23 -4.59
N ARG A 311 -21.45 -24.97 -3.59
CA ARG A 311 -21.61 -24.58 -2.18
C ARG A 311 -20.88 -23.26 -1.88
N LEU A 312 -19.67 -23.07 -2.39
CA LEU A 312 -18.94 -21.83 -2.23
C LEU A 312 -19.71 -20.64 -2.83
N LYS A 313 -20.25 -20.80 -4.04
CA LYS A 313 -21.06 -19.76 -4.70
C LYS A 313 -22.30 -19.40 -3.87
N GLU A 314 -22.98 -20.38 -3.28
CA GLU A 314 -24.11 -20.11 -2.38
C GLU A 314 -23.67 -19.38 -1.09
N GLU A 315 -22.51 -19.71 -0.52
CA GLU A 315 -21.98 -18.95 0.62
C GLU A 315 -21.62 -17.51 0.24
N MET A 316 -21.03 -17.27 -0.93
CA MET A 316 -20.75 -15.92 -1.44
C MET A 316 -22.04 -15.08 -1.58
N LYS A 317 -23.12 -15.66 -2.09
CA LYS A 317 -24.42 -14.97 -2.24
C LYS A 317 -24.98 -14.47 -0.89
N LYS A 318 -24.76 -15.18 0.21
CA LYS A 318 -25.18 -14.74 1.56
C LYS A 318 -24.49 -13.44 2.00
N HIS A 319 -23.36 -13.09 1.38
CA HIS A 319 -22.56 -11.89 1.67
C HIS A 319 -22.69 -10.79 0.63
N LYS A 320 -23.87 -10.69 -0.03
CA LYS A 320 -24.19 -9.61 -1.01
C LYS A 320 -23.42 -9.72 -2.32
N ALA A 321 -22.99 -10.91 -2.71
CA ALA A 321 -22.51 -11.20 -4.04
C ALA A 321 -23.67 -11.64 -4.94
N VAL A 322 -23.63 -11.25 -6.21
CA VAL A 322 -24.63 -11.60 -7.22
C VAL A 322 -23.94 -12.37 -8.35
N GLU A 323 -24.46 -13.57 -8.63
CA GLU A 323 -23.99 -14.39 -9.74
C GLU A 323 -24.59 -13.91 -11.05
N LEU A 324 -23.72 -13.73 -12.04
CA LEU A 324 -24.12 -13.32 -13.40
C LEU A 324 -24.32 -14.54 -14.29
N THR A 325 -25.29 -14.46 -15.20
CA THR A 325 -25.42 -15.41 -16.33
C THR A 325 -24.33 -15.15 -17.37
N ALA A 326 -24.08 -16.11 -18.26
CA ALA A 326 -23.11 -15.97 -19.34
C ALA A 326 -23.44 -14.75 -20.25
N ASP A 327 -24.72 -14.50 -20.57
CA ASP A 327 -25.13 -13.34 -21.37
C ASP A 327 -24.90 -12.01 -20.64
N GLN A 328 -25.12 -11.98 -19.33
CA GLN A 328 -24.82 -10.80 -18.51
C GLN A 328 -23.31 -10.55 -18.44
N ALA A 329 -22.51 -11.60 -18.26
CA ALA A 329 -21.06 -11.51 -18.27
C ALA A 329 -20.50 -11.01 -19.62
N LYS A 330 -21.08 -11.46 -20.75
CA LYS A 330 -20.69 -10.97 -22.07
C LYS A 330 -20.98 -9.48 -22.22
N ARG A 331 -22.17 -9.00 -21.84
CA ARG A 331 -22.50 -7.57 -21.85
C ARG A 331 -21.61 -6.77 -20.93
N LEU A 332 -21.28 -7.34 -19.76
CA LEU A 332 -20.39 -6.72 -18.81
C LEU A 332 -18.97 -6.58 -19.37
N LEU A 333 -18.46 -7.61 -20.04
CA LEU A 333 -17.15 -7.58 -20.69
C LEU A 333 -17.06 -6.46 -21.73
N GLU A 334 -18.06 -6.34 -22.60
CA GLU A 334 -18.15 -5.26 -23.60
C GLU A 334 -18.24 -3.87 -22.94
N LEU A 335 -18.88 -3.77 -21.77
CA LEU A 335 -19.00 -2.53 -21.01
C LEU A 335 -17.68 -2.10 -20.43
N VAL A 336 -16.95 -2.99 -19.72
CA VAL A 336 -15.82 -2.62 -18.84
C VAL A 336 -14.46 -2.77 -19.50
N LEU A 337 -14.34 -3.60 -20.55
CA LEU A 337 -13.10 -3.77 -21.31
C LEU A 337 -13.20 -3.12 -22.68
N GLY A 338 -12.08 -2.56 -23.13
CA GLY A 338 -11.87 -2.11 -24.49
C GLY A 338 -11.27 -3.23 -25.34
N LYS A 339 -10.15 -2.92 -26.02
CA LYS A 339 -9.46 -3.91 -26.86
C LYS A 339 -8.93 -5.06 -26.01
N VAL A 340 -9.23 -6.28 -26.40
CA VAL A 340 -8.67 -7.51 -25.84
C VAL A 340 -7.52 -7.98 -26.74
N GLY A 341 -6.36 -8.27 -26.15
CA GLY A 341 -5.18 -8.75 -26.87
C GLY A 341 -5.24 -10.23 -27.22
N LEU A 342 -4.20 -10.73 -27.89
CA LEU A 342 -4.06 -12.16 -28.20
C LEU A 342 -3.83 -13.03 -26.97
N ASP A 343 -3.39 -12.44 -25.89
CA ASP A 343 -3.21 -13.04 -24.57
C ASP A 343 -4.48 -12.99 -23.72
N ASN A 344 -5.60 -12.61 -24.30
CA ASN A 344 -6.88 -12.35 -23.66
C ASN A 344 -6.88 -11.22 -22.62
N LYS A 345 -5.78 -10.50 -22.39
CA LYS A 345 -5.77 -9.31 -21.55
C LYS A 345 -6.53 -8.17 -22.21
N GLY A 346 -7.46 -7.58 -21.45
CA GLY A 346 -8.25 -6.46 -21.91
C GLY A 346 -7.71 -5.11 -21.41
N THR A 347 -7.93 -4.07 -22.20
CA THR A 347 -7.72 -2.70 -21.74
C THR A 347 -8.90 -2.27 -20.89
N VAL A 348 -8.68 -2.05 -19.59
CA VAL A 348 -9.74 -1.63 -18.66
C VAL A 348 -10.23 -0.22 -18.99
N LYS A 349 -11.53 -0.05 -19.12
CA LYS A 349 -12.14 1.27 -19.33
C LYS A 349 -12.20 2.04 -18.03
N ARG A 350 -11.47 3.15 -17.98
CA ARG A 350 -11.17 3.92 -16.77
C ARG A 350 -12.41 4.41 -16.02
N GLU A 351 -13.49 4.72 -16.72
CA GLU A 351 -14.75 5.20 -16.16
C GLU A 351 -15.44 4.18 -15.24
N TRP A 352 -15.09 2.90 -15.34
CA TRP A 352 -15.65 1.82 -14.51
C TRP A 352 -14.77 1.42 -13.34
N VAL A 353 -13.51 1.82 -13.32
CA VAL A 353 -12.57 1.51 -12.23
C VAL A 353 -13.11 2.04 -10.90
N GLY A 354 -13.20 1.17 -9.91
CA GLY A 354 -13.64 1.51 -8.55
C GLY A 354 -15.12 1.88 -8.43
N ARG A 355 -15.97 1.62 -9.44
CA ARG A 355 -17.41 1.86 -9.35
C ARG A 355 -18.12 0.79 -8.55
N ASP A 356 -19.24 1.15 -7.89
CA ASP A 356 -20.07 0.22 -7.14
C ASP A 356 -20.61 -0.90 -8.03
N ALA A 357 -20.66 -2.12 -7.49
CA ALA A 357 -21.23 -3.29 -8.20
C ALA A 357 -22.64 -3.04 -8.71
N SER A 358 -23.49 -2.36 -7.93
CA SER A 358 -24.87 -2.01 -8.34
C SER A 358 -24.91 -1.03 -9.51
N LYS A 359 -23.99 -0.07 -9.60
CA LYS A 359 -23.89 0.87 -10.75
C LYS A 359 -23.42 0.15 -12.01
N ILE A 360 -22.45 -0.76 -11.87
CA ILE A 360 -21.95 -1.58 -12.98
C ILE A 360 -23.07 -2.50 -13.49
N ALA A 361 -23.81 -3.16 -12.59
CA ALA A 361 -24.96 -4.01 -12.93
C ALA A 361 -26.06 -3.23 -13.67
N ALA A 362 -26.41 -2.05 -13.17
CA ALA A 362 -27.43 -1.19 -13.81
C ALA A 362 -27.04 -0.80 -15.24
N ALA A 363 -25.76 -0.57 -15.52
CA ALA A 363 -25.29 -0.20 -16.86
C ALA A 363 -25.44 -1.32 -17.91
N ILE A 364 -25.52 -2.59 -17.49
CA ILE A 364 -25.87 -3.72 -18.36
C ILE A 364 -27.36 -4.09 -18.31
N GLY A 365 -28.20 -3.26 -17.69
CA GLY A 365 -29.63 -3.49 -17.53
C GLY A 365 -30.00 -4.56 -16.49
N LEU A 366 -29.11 -4.86 -15.55
CA LEU A 366 -29.36 -5.79 -14.46
C LEU A 366 -29.73 -5.02 -13.17
N SER A 367 -30.93 -5.28 -12.66
CA SER A 367 -31.37 -4.74 -11.36
C SER A 367 -30.86 -5.63 -10.23
N VAL A 368 -30.11 -5.05 -9.31
CA VAL A 368 -29.60 -5.71 -8.10
C VAL A 368 -29.85 -4.80 -6.88
N PRO A 369 -29.85 -5.33 -5.65
CA PRO A 369 -29.91 -4.51 -4.43
C PRO A 369 -28.82 -3.43 -4.43
N SER A 370 -29.15 -2.23 -3.93
CA SER A 370 -28.22 -1.09 -3.89
C SER A 370 -26.98 -1.35 -3.02
N ASP A 371 -27.07 -2.29 -2.08
CA ASP A 371 -26.01 -2.70 -1.20
C ASP A 371 -25.22 -3.92 -1.68
N THR A 372 -25.42 -4.33 -2.94
CA THR A 372 -24.63 -5.38 -3.59
C THR A 372 -23.16 -5.00 -3.57
N ARG A 373 -22.34 -5.94 -3.07
CA ARG A 373 -20.91 -5.73 -2.91
C ARG A 373 -20.10 -6.22 -4.10
N LEU A 374 -20.48 -7.34 -4.69
CA LEU A 374 -19.68 -8.07 -5.66
C LEU A 374 -20.57 -8.65 -6.76
N LEU A 375 -20.11 -8.57 -8.00
CA LEU A 375 -20.63 -9.38 -9.12
C LEU A 375 -19.65 -10.52 -9.37
N PHE A 376 -20.14 -11.75 -9.56
CA PHE A 376 -19.24 -12.84 -9.90
C PHE A 376 -19.85 -13.71 -11.01
N VAL A 377 -18.98 -14.42 -11.73
CA VAL A 377 -19.39 -15.30 -12.83
C VAL A 377 -18.44 -16.49 -12.93
N GLU A 378 -19.00 -17.66 -13.19
CA GLU A 378 -18.20 -18.85 -13.49
C GLU A 378 -17.63 -18.76 -14.90
N THR A 379 -16.30 -18.90 -15.05
CA THR A 379 -15.57 -18.72 -16.31
C THR A 379 -14.46 -19.74 -16.46
N THR A 380 -13.81 -19.73 -17.64
CA THR A 380 -12.55 -20.43 -17.86
C THR A 380 -11.36 -19.56 -17.45
N ALA A 381 -10.18 -20.17 -17.27
CA ALA A 381 -8.97 -19.48 -16.86
C ALA A 381 -8.42 -18.50 -17.92
N ASP A 382 -8.78 -18.68 -19.17
CA ASP A 382 -8.40 -17.81 -20.28
C ASP A 382 -9.41 -16.67 -20.54
N HIS A 383 -10.48 -16.61 -19.73
CA HIS A 383 -11.47 -15.55 -19.85
C HIS A 383 -10.81 -14.18 -19.53
N PRO A 384 -11.13 -13.10 -20.29
CA PRO A 384 -10.53 -11.78 -20.06
C PRO A 384 -10.65 -11.26 -18.62
N PHE A 385 -11.70 -11.61 -17.89
CA PHE A 385 -11.83 -11.24 -16.48
C PHE A 385 -10.82 -11.92 -15.56
N ALA A 386 -10.35 -13.13 -15.91
CA ALA A 386 -9.39 -13.88 -15.10
C ALA A 386 -7.92 -13.44 -15.34
N VAL A 387 -7.62 -12.96 -16.56
CA VAL A 387 -6.25 -12.57 -16.94
C VAL A 387 -5.99 -11.07 -16.90
N THR A 388 -7.02 -10.27 -16.54
CA THR A 388 -6.94 -8.80 -16.50
C THR A 388 -7.20 -8.29 -15.10
N GLU A 389 -6.28 -7.49 -14.54
CA GLU A 389 -6.53 -6.76 -13.29
C GLU A 389 -7.63 -5.72 -13.51
N LEU A 390 -8.88 -6.05 -13.15
CA LEU A 390 -10.05 -5.22 -13.48
C LEU A 390 -10.16 -3.95 -12.63
N MET A 391 -9.72 -3.99 -11.38
CA MET A 391 -9.89 -2.90 -10.41
C MET A 391 -11.38 -2.51 -10.24
N MET A 392 -12.25 -3.50 -10.21
CA MET A 392 -13.71 -3.41 -10.08
C MET A 392 -14.23 -4.58 -9.26
N PRO A 393 -15.40 -4.46 -8.59
CA PRO A 393 -15.99 -5.57 -7.84
C PRO A 393 -16.65 -6.60 -8.77
N ILE A 394 -15.86 -7.20 -9.64
CA ILE A 394 -16.20 -8.25 -10.59
C ILE A 394 -15.21 -9.39 -10.40
N LEU A 395 -15.71 -10.58 -10.06
CA LEU A 395 -14.87 -11.72 -9.70
C LEU A 395 -15.18 -12.93 -10.59
N PRO A 396 -14.22 -13.39 -11.41
CA PRO A 396 -14.32 -14.67 -12.10
C PRO A 396 -14.13 -15.83 -11.11
N VAL A 397 -14.92 -16.87 -11.26
CA VAL A 397 -14.84 -18.13 -10.52
C VAL A 397 -14.49 -19.22 -11.51
N ILE A 398 -13.40 -19.95 -11.27
CA ILE A 398 -12.86 -20.97 -12.16
C ILE A 398 -12.97 -22.31 -11.46
N ARG A 399 -13.74 -23.21 -12.05
CA ARG A 399 -13.93 -24.56 -11.53
C ARG A 399 -12.87 -25.50 -12.10
N VAL A 400 -12.22 -26.28 -11.25
CA VAL A 400 -11.16 -27.24 -11.60
C VAL A 400 -11.46 -28.62 -11.02
N ALA A 401 -10.82 -29.66 -11.55
CA ALA A 401 -11.08 -31.03 -11.12
C ALA A 401 -10.57 -31.32 -9.71
N ASP A 402 -9.37 -30.86 -9.36
CA ASP A 402 -8.73 -31.14 -8.09
C ASP A 402 -7.82 -29.97 -7.64
N VAL A 403 -7.27 -30.11 -6.43
CA VAL A 403 -6.43 -29.09 -5.82
C VAL A 403 -5.06 -28.90 -6.54
N GLY A 404 -4.55 -29.97 -7.19
CA GLY A 404 -3.33 -29.89 -7.97
C GLY A 404 -3.48 -28.94 -9.14
N GLU A 405 -4.55 -29.15 -9.94
CA GLU A 405 -4.92 -28.24 -11.03
C GLU A 405 -5.19 -26.82 -10.52
N ALA A 406 -5.84 -26.68 -9.35
CA ALA A 406 -6.11 -25.37 -8.76
C ALA A 406 -4.83 -24.59 -8.46
N ILE A 407 -3.83 -25.21 -7.87
CA ILE A 407 -2.54 -24.58 -7.53
C ILE A 407 -1.77 -24.21 -8.81
N GLU A 408 -1.67 -25.11 -9.77
CA GLU A 408 -1.00 -24.83 -11.06
C GLU A 408 -1.66 -23.66 -11.81
N MET A 409 -2.98 -23.60 -11.79
CA MET A 409 -3.75 -22.52 -12.39
C MET A 409 -3.54 -21.20 -11.66
N ALA A 410 -3.50 -21.21 -10.33
CA ALA A 410 -3.23 -20.02 -9.52
C ALA A 410 -1.84 -19.44 -9.84
N VAL A 411 -0.82 -20.28 -9.93
CA VAL A 411 0.55 -19.86 -10.32
C VAL A 411 0.54 -19.22 -11.71
N LYS A 412 -0.21 -19.80 -12.66
CA LYS A 412 -0.32 -19.26 -14.02
C LYS A 412 -1.03 -17.91 -14.06
N LEU A 413 -2.13 -17.75 -13.33
CA LEU A 413 -2.95 -16.54 -13.33
C LEU A 413 -2.33 -15.39 -12.55
N GLU A 414 -1.58 -15.68 -11.49
CA GLU A 414 -0.78 -14.69 -10.76
C GLU A 414 0.23 -13.98 -11.70
N GLY A 415 0.62 -14.64 -12.78
CA GLY A 415 1.28 -14.02 -13.92
C GLY A 415 2.70 -13.49 -13.64
N SER A 416 3.38 -14.02 -12.61
CA SER A 416 4.71 -13.60 -12.16
C SER A 416 4.77 -12.18 -11.57
N CYS A 417 3.63 -11.62 -11.17
CA CYS A 417 3.57 -10.37 -10.41
C CYS A 417 4.25 -10.51 -9.03
N LYS A 418 4.30 -11.73 -8.49
CA LYS A 418 4.82 -12.09 -7.15
C LYS A 418 4.18 -11.27 -6.03
N HIS A 419 2.90 -10.93 -6.23
CA HIS A 419 2.23 -9.95 -5.40
C HIS A 419 1.54 -10.60 -4.19
N THR A 420 0.38 -11.17 -4.37
CA THR A 420 -0.45 -11.69 -3.30
C THR A 420 -1.21 -12.93 -3.80
N ALA A 421 -1.41 -13.89 -2.91
CA ALA A 421 -2.33 -15.01 -3.13
C ALA A 421 -2.95 -15.47 -1.82
N ALA A 422 -4.08 -16.16 -1.89
CA ALA A 422 -4.70 -16.79 -0.73
C ALA A 422 -5.12 -18.23 -1.03
N MET A 423 -5.21 -19.03 0.03
CA MET A 423 -5.78 -20.38 -0.05
C MET A 423 -6.66 -20.67 1.16
N HIS A 424 -7.87 -21.13 0.91
CA HIS A 424 -8.77 -21.70 1.91
C HIS A 424 -8.68 -23.24 1.86
N SER A 425 -8.12 -23.82 2.90
CA SER A 425 -7.87 -25.24 3.04
C SER A 425 -7.69 -25.63 4.51
N ARG A 426 -8.00 -26.86 4.86
CA ARG A 426 -7.61 -27.50 6.13
C ARG A 426 -6.52 -28.55 5.95
N ASN A 427 -6.10 -28.80 4.73
CA ASN A 427 -4.98 -29.68 4.41
C ASN A 427 -3.68 -28.88 4.45
N LEU A 428 -2.81 -29.22 5.41
CA LEU A 428 -1.53 -28.52 5.59
C LEU A 428 -0.58 -28.72 4.40
N ASP A 429 -0.61 -29.91 3.79
CA ASP A 429 0.27 -30.21 2.64
C ASP A 429 -0.12 -29.35 1.41
N ASN A 430 -1.43 -29.17 1.17
CA ASN A 430 -1.92 -28.29 0.11
C ASN A 430 -1.53 -26.83 0.36
N LEU A 431 -1.68 -26.36 1.61
CA LEU A 431 -1.29 -25.01 2.01
C LEU A 431 0.21 -24.78 1.87
N ASP A 432 1.04 -25.77 2.20
CA ASP A 432 2.49 -25.71 2.07
C ASP A 432 2.90 -25.73 0.60
N ARG A 433 2.36 -26.66 -0.20
CA ARG A 433 2.60 -26.75 -1.64
C ARG A 433 2.30 -25.41 -2.33
N MET A 434 1.11 -24.85 -2.12
CA MET A 434 0.73 -23.59 -2.77
C MET A 434 1.64 -22.44 -2.33
N ALA A 435 1.95 -22.32 -1.03
CA ALA A 435 2.82 -21.24 -0.52
C ALA A 435 4.19 -21.24 -1.19
N ASN A 436 4.75 -22.45 -1.45
CA ASN A 436 6.06 -22.60 -2.08
C ASN A 436 6.01 -22.35 -3.59
N GLU A 437 4.98 -22.88 -4.28
CA GLU A 437 4.88 -22.79 -5.74
C GLU A 437 4.50 -21.38 -6.23
N ILE A 438 3.58 -20.67 -5.53
CA ILE A 438 3.09 -19.36 -5.96
C ILE A 438 4.13 -18.24 -5.77
N ASN A 439 5.01 -18.37 -4.78
CA ASN A 439 6.15 -17.48 -4.52
C ASN A 439 5.80 -15.98 -4.50
N THR A 440 4.68 -15.62 -3.87
CA THR A 440 4.22 -14.25 -3.72
C THR A 440 4.79 -13.56 -2.48
N SER A 441 4.81 -12.24 -2.46
CA SER A 441 5.24 -11.43 -1.30
C SER A 441 4.27 -11.56 -0.12
N ILE A 442 2.99 -11.79 -0.41
CA ILE A 442 1.94 -12.04 0.58
C ILE A 442 1.26 -13.36 0.22
N PHE A 443 1.22 -14.30 1.16
CA PHE A 443 0.43 -15.51 1.05
C PHE A 443 -0.46 -15.68 2.28
N VAL A 444 -1.77 -15.69 2.08
CA VAL A 444 -2.76 -15.78 3.16
C VAL A 444 -3.36 -17.18 3.22
N LYS A 445 -3.33 -17.77 4.39
CA LYS A 445 -3.97 -19.07 4.69
C LYS A 445 -5.28 -18.84 5.43
N ASN A 446 -6.42 -19.27 4.86
CA ASN A 446 -7.74 -19.21 5.48
C ASN A 446 -8.19 -17.80 5.90
N GLY A 447 -8.01 -16.82 5.03
CA GLY A 447 -8.43 -15.44 5.24
C GLY A 447 -8.52 -14.68 3.92
N PRO A 448 -9.06 -13.45 3.92
CA PRO A 448 -9.02 -12.59 2.75
C PRO A 448 -7.59 -12.12 2.48
N CYS A 449 -7.27 -11.83 1.24
CA CYS A 449 -5.96 -11.28 0.87
C CYS A 449 -5.59 -10.00 1.66
N LEU A 450 -6.58 -9.22 2.06
CA LEU A 450 -6.45 -8.06 2.94
C LEU A 450 -5.78 -8.37 4.29
N ALA A 451 -5.84 -9.62 4.77
CA ALA A 451 -5.17 -10.02 6.01
C ALA A 451 -3.64 -9.86 5.94
N GLY A 452 -3.07 -9.92 4.73
CA GLY A 452 -1.67 -9.60 4.49
C GLY A 452 -1.28 -8.14 4.71
N LEU A 453 -2.26 -7.26 4.86
CA LEU A 453 -2.09 -5.85 5.25
C LEU A 453 -2.59 -5.56 6.68
N GLY A 454 -2.76 -6.60 7.50
CA GLY A 454 -3.22 -6.48 8.86
C GLY A 454 -4.75 -6.34 9.03
N PHE A 455 -5.55 -6.37 7.94
CA PHE A 455 -7.01 -6.35 8.04
C PHE A 455 -7.55 -7.74 8.41
N GLY A 456 -7.72 -7.99 9.70
CA GLY A 456 -8.15 -9.28 10.22
C GLY A 456 -7.04 -10.34 10.25
N GLY A 457 -5.77 -9.92 10.15
CA GLY A 457 -4.55 -10.73 10.28
C GLY A 457 -3.51 -10.01 11.11
N GLU A 458 -2.41 -10.70 11.43
CA GLU A 458 -1.26 -10.12 12.13
C GLU A 458 -0.32 -9.41 11.15
N GLY A 459 0.45 -8.46 11.65
CA GLY A 459 1.47 -7.74 10.89
C GLY A 459 1.11 -6.27 10.64
N TRP A 460 1.99 -5.61 9.90
CA TRP A 460 1.83 -4.19 9.59
C TRP A 460 1.17 -3.98 8.22
N THR A 461 0.71 -2.76 8.01
CA THR A 461 0.11 -2.33 6.75
C THR A 461 1.10 -1.57 5.87
N SER A 462 0.91 -1.62 4.56
CA SER A 462 1.52 -0.71 3.59
C SER A 462 0.63 -0.54 2.36
N MET A 463 0.64 0.66 1.77
CA MET A 463 0.05 0.91 0.45
C MET A 463 1.09 0.84 -0.69
N THR A 464 2.32 0.48 -0.36
CA THR A 464 3.43 0.34 -1.32
C THR A 464 4.03 -1.05 -1.16
N ILE A 465 3.51 -2.02 -1.93
CA ILE A 465 3.94 -3.41 -1.92
C ILE A 465 4.84 -3.62 -3.13
N THR A 466 6.15 -3.72 -2.88
CA THR A 466 7.19 -3.57 -3.90
C THR A 466 7.68 -4.92 -4.42
N THR A 467 6.83 -5.56 -5.21
CA THR A 467 7.12 -6.87 -5.81
C THR A 467 8.10 -6.79 -6.98
N PRO A 468 8.04 -5.79 -7.89
CA PRO A 468 9.01 -5.68 -8.98
C PRO A 468 10.46 -5.46 -8.54
N THR A 469 10.67 -4.91 -7.33
CA THR A 469 12.00 -4.64 -6.76
C THR A 469 12.34 -5.54 -5.56
N GLY A 470 11.37 -6.32 -5.07
CA GLY A 470 11.59 -7.43 -4.14
C GLY A 470 11.58 -7.08 -2.66
N GLU A 471 11.24 -5.85 -2.24
CA GLU A 471 11.16 -5.48 -0.83
C GLU A 471 9.84 -5.95 -0.16
N GLY A 472 8.84 -6.35 -0.94
CA GLY A 472 7.54 -6.80 -0.44
C GLY A 472 6.74 -5.71 0.26
N VAL A 473 6.12 -6.03 1.40
CA VAL A 473 5.32 -5.07 2.21
C VAL A 473 6.26 -4.08 2.89
N THR A 474 6.33 -2.86 2.38
CA THR A 474 7.28 -1.85 2.83
C THR A 474 7.04 -1.35 4.24
N SER A 475 8.09 -0.86 4.87
CA SER A 475 8.08 -0.20 6.18
C SER A 475 9.24 0.80 6.23
N ALA A 476 9.47 1.46 7.37
CA ALA A 476 10.62 2.34 7.52
C ALA A 476 11.97 1.65 7.21
N ARG A 477 12.08 0.32 7.41
CA ARG A 477 13.27 -0.47 7.06
C ARG A 477 13.59 -0.48 5.58
N THR A 478 12.59 -0.31 4.73
CA THR A 478 12.74 -0.26 3.27
C THR A 478 13.45 1.03 2.82
N PHE A 479 13.24 2.12 3.53
CA PHE A 479 13.70 3.45 3.15
C PHE A 479 14.99 3.89 3.84
N VAL A 480 15.79 2.93 4.33
CA VAL A 480 17.11 3.17 4.92
C VAL A 480 18.24 2.56 4.08
N ARG A 481 19.43 3.02 4.34
CA ARG A 481 20.67 2.35 3.96
C ARG A 481 21.45 1.95 5.21
N HIS A 482 22.01 0.75 5.19
CA HIS A 482 22.80 0.27 6.32
C HIS A 482 24.18 0.92 6.33
N ARG A 483 24.58 1.43 7.49
CA ARG A 483 25.92 1.94 7.72
C ARG A 483 26.60 1.17 8.85
N ARG A 484 27.88 0.96 8.67
CA ARG A 484 28.72 0.26 9.65
C ARG A 484 29.72 1.22 10.25
N CYS A 485 29.80 1.23 11.60
CA CYS A 485 30.84 1.88 12.36
C CYS A 485 31.62 0.80 13.10
N VAL A 486 32.94 0.76 12.93
CA VAL A 486 33.81 -0.25 13.52
C VAL A 486 34.78 0.40 14.48
N LEU A 487 34.86 -0.12 15.70
CA LEU A 487 35.92 0.15 16.66
C LEU A 487 36.80 -1.09 16.74
N VAL A 488 38.09 -0.94 16.46
CA VAL A 488 39.06 -2.03 16.43
C VAL A 488 39.74 -2.11 17.81
N ASP A 489 39.84 -3.31 18.34
CA ASP A 489 40.47 -3.65 19.61
C ASP A 489 39.87 -2.98 20.88
N ASN A 490 40.23 -3.42 22.05
CA ASN A 490 40.09 -2.77 23.39
C ASN A 490 38.67 -2.32 23.80
N PHE A 491 37.60 -2.93 23.31
CA PHE A 491 36.22 -2.54 23.68
C PHE A 491 35.45 -3.66 24.41
N ARG A 492 36.08 -4.77 24.66
CA ARG A 492 35.43 -5.89 25.35
C ARG A 492 35.56 -5.76 26.86
N ILE A 493 34.48 -6.05 27.61
CA ILE A 493 34.39 -5.96 29.07
C ILE A 493 34.19 -7.33 29.75
N VAL A 494 34.48 -8.42 29.06
CA VAL A 494 34.38 -9.81 29.54
C VAL A 494 35.74 -10.40 29.78
#